data_bb089140d34e37f293c347f499aba85f
#
_entry.id   bb089140d34e37f293c347f499aba85f
#
_cell.length_a   1.000
_cell.length_b   1.000
_cell.length_c   1.000
_cell.angle_alpha   90.00
_cell.angle_beta   90.00
_cell.angle_gamma   90.00
#
_symmetry.space_group_name_H-M   'P 1'
#
loop_
_entity.id
_entity.type
_entity.pdbx_description
1 polymer ?
#
loop_
_entity_poly.entity_id
_entity_poly.type
_entity_poly.pdbx_seq_one_letter_code
_entity_poly.pdbx_strand_id
1 'polypeptide(L)'
;MTIRKAEEKDIPRIIELLGQVLQIHADIRPDIFIPGTTKYTVSELTELLGKEEKPIYVAVNEEDVCVGYAFCQLQEQPFSTNMVPFKSLFIDDLCVDQQARGQHIGERLFEYVKNEAKRMGCYEVTLNVWAGNTSAEKFYEKMGMKTKERQMEYILEN
;
A
#
# COMPACT_ATOMS: atom_id res chain seq x y z
N MET A 1 -20.02 3.65 0.71
CA MET A 1 -18.58 3.63 0.39
C MET A 1 -18.34 2.75 -0.83
N THR A 2 -17.52 3.23 -1.76
CA THR A 2 -17.18 2.54 -3.00
C THR A 2 -15.67 2.41 -3.11
N ILE A 3 -15.19 1.31 -3.69
CA ILE A 3 -13.77 1.15 -4.02
C ILE A 3 -13.64 1.09 -5.54
N ARG A 4 -12.73 1.87 -6.07
CA ARG A 4 -12.49 2.00 -7.51
C ARG A 4 -11.04 2.36 -7.78
N LYS A 5 -10.65 2.39 -9.05
CA LYS A 5 -9.34 2.93 -9.42
C LYS A 5 -9.30 4.42 -9.12
N ALA A 6 -8.13 4.90 -8.71
CA ALA A 6 -7.90 6.31 -8.44
C ALA A 6 -8.00 7.15 -9.72
N GLU A 7 -8.49 8.35 -9.58
CA GLU A 7 -8.60 9.35 -10.65
C GLU A 7 -7.85 10.60 -10.25
N GLU A 8 -7.60 11.50 -11.21
CA GLU A 8 -6.87 12.74 -10.94
C GLU A 8 -7.50 13.57 -9.80
N LYS A 9 -8.83 13.56 -9.71
CA LYS A 9 -9.53 14.29 -8.64
C LYS A 9 -9.20 13.79 -7.24
N ASP A 10 -8.69 12.57 -7.10
CA ASP A 10 -8.33 11.98 -5.81
C ASP A 10 -6.94 12.41 -5.34
N ILE A 11 -6.11 12.94 -6.22
CA ILE A 11 -4.70 13.25 -5.92
C ILE A 11 -4.52 14.12 -4.68
N PRO A 12 -5.26 15.23 -4.48
CA PRO A 12 -5.07 16.05 -3.28
C PRO A 12 -5.27 15.27 -1.98
N ARG A 13 -6.30 14.43 -1.94
CA ARG A 13 -6.56 13.59 -0.75
C ARG A 13 -5.52 12.50 -0.57
N ILE A 14 -5.07 11.90 -1.67
CA ILE A 14 -4.00 10.89 -1.63
C ILE A 14 -2.75 11.49 -1.00
N ILE A 15 -2.37 12.71 -1.38
CA ILE A 15 -1.20 13.39 -0.82
C ILE A 15 -1.36 13.62 0.69
N GLU A 16 -2.54 14.02 1.15
CA GLU A 16 -2.81 14.19 2.58
C GLU A 16 -2.65 12.86 3.33
N LEU A 17 -3.20 11.78 2.78
CA LEU A 17 -3.11 10.46 3.39
C LEU A 17 -1.68 9.91 3.38
N LEU A 18 -0.92 10.17 2.33
CA LEU A 18 0.52 9.83 2.30
C LEU A 18 1.27 10.51 3.45
N GLY A 19 0.89 11.73 3.79
CA GLY A 19 1.47 12.44 4.94
C GLY A 19 1.17 11.76 6.27
N GLN A 20 -0.03 11.21 6.44
CA GLN A 20 -0.41 10.48 7.65
C GLN A 20 0.44 9.21 7.82
N VAL A 21 0.64 8.44 6.74
CA VAL A 21 1.48 7.24 6.76
C VAL A 21 2.94 7.59 7.02
N LEU A 22 3.43 8.64 6.38
CA LEU A 22 4.81 9.09 6.58
C LEU A 22 5.08 9.43 8.04
N GLN A 23 4.13 10.08 8.71
CA GLN A 23 4.28 10.42 10.12
C GLN A 23 4.40 9.15 10.99
N ILE A 24 3.60 8.13 10.71
CA ILE A 24 3.67 6.85 11.41
C ILE A 24 5.06 6.22 11.21
N HIS A 25 5.56 6.18 9.98
CA HIS A 25 6.87 5.61 9.67
C HIS A 25 8.01 6.44 10.29
N ALA A 26 7.90 7.76 10.28
CA ALA A 26 8.90 8.64 10.90
C ALA A 26 8.95 8.47 12.42
N ASP A 27 7.82 8.23 13.06
CA ASP A 27 7.75 7.96 14.50
C ASP A 27 8.45 6.64 14.85
N ILE A 28 8.36 5.64 13.98
CA ILE A 28 8.98 4.32 14.16
C ILE A 28 10.47 4.36 13.81
N ARG A 29 10.82 4.98 12.69
CA ARG A 29 12.19 5.03 12.16
C ARG A 29 12.57 6.46 11.76
N PRO A 30 12.83 7.32 12.77
CA PRO A 30 13.25 8.70 12.50
C PRO A 30 14.62 8.80 11.83
N ASP A 31 15.40 7.72 11.87
CA ASP A 31 16.69 7.60 11.17
C ASP A 31 16.53 7.35 9.66
N ILE A 32 15.33 6.99 9.21
CA ILE A 32 15.06 6.65 7.80
C ILE A 32 14.11 7.66 7.15
N PHE A 33 13.06 8.07 7.86
CA PHE A 33 12.00 8.90 7.30
C PHE A 33 12.07 10.34 7.78
N ILE A 34 11.79 11.28 6.88
CA ILE A 34 11.77 12.72 7.15
C ILE A 34 10.31 13.16 7.18
N PRO A 35 9.74 13.46 8.37
CA PRO A 35 8.35 13.90 8.45
C PRO A 35 8.15 15.25 7.76
N GLY A 36 6.93 15.52 7.31
CA GLY A 36 6.60 16.78 6.64
C GLY A 36 6.98 16.85 5.16
N THR A 37 7.62 15.81 4.62
CA THR A 37 7.90 15.70 3.18
C THR A 37 6.80 14.89 2.50
N THR A 38 6.85 14.73 1.19
CA THR A 38 5.91 13.87 0.46
C THR A 38 6.66 12.88 -0.43
N LYS A 39 6.13 11.66 -0.51
CA LYS A 39 6.69 10.60 -1.35
C LYS A 39 6.55 10.90 -2.84
N TYR A 40 5.44 11.54 -3.23
CA TYR A 40 5.12 11.84 -4.61
C TYR A 40 4.66 13.28 -4.78
N THR A 41 5.03 13.89 -5.89
CA THR A 41 4.45 15.17 -6.33
C THR A 41 3.13 14.90 -7.08
N VAL A 42 2.35 15.95 -7.30
CA VAL A 42 1.13 15.85 -8.12
C VAL A 42 1.44 15.30 -9.50
N SER A 43 2.53 15.80 -10.13
CA SER A 43 2.96 15.36 -11.46
C SER A 43 3.32 13.87 -11.49
N GLU A 44 4.06 13.41 -10.49
CA GLU A 44 4.43 11.99 -10.37
C GLU A 44 3.20 11.09 -10.19
N LEU A 45 2.22 11.52 -9.38
CA LEU A 45 0.98 10.77 -9.20
C LEU A 45 0.15 10.73 -10.47
N THR A 46 0.08 11.84 -11.20
CA THR A 46 -0.62 11.90 -12.48
C THR A 46 -0.05 10.89 -13.46
N GLU A 47 1.28 10.80 -13.57
CA GLU A 47 1.94 9.79 -14.40
C GLU A 47 1.65 8.38 -13.92
N LEU A 48 1.69 8.17 -12.61
CA LEU A 48 1.48 6.85 -12.00
C LEU A 48 0.07 6.32 -12.30
N LEU A 49 -0.93 7.18 -12.33
CA LEU A 49 -2.30 6.80 -12.66
C LEU A 49 -2.44 6.19 -14.07
N GLY A 50 -1.53 6.50 -14.97
CA GLY A 50 -1.54 5.95 -16.32
C GLY A 50 -0.86 4.59 -16.47
N LYS A 51 -0.28 4.04 -15.40
CA LYS A 51 0.47 2.78 -15.47
C LYS A 51 -0.39 1.61 -15.01
N GLU A 52 -0.74 0.72 -15.94
CA GLU A 52 -1.57 -0.46 -15.64
C GLU A 52 -0.91 -1.43 -14.67
N GLU A 53 0.42 -1.56 -14.72
CA GLU A 53 1.19 -2.44 -13.86
C GLU A 53 1.37 -1.90 -12.43
N LYS A 54 0.94 -0.66 -12.19
CA LYS A 54 1.01 0.00 -10.86
C LYS A 54 -0.35 0.60 -10.50
N PRO A 55 -1.38 -0.23 -10.33
CA PRO A 55 -2.72 0.28 -10.06
C PRO A 55 -2.81 0.91 -8.67
N ILE A 56 -3.55 2.01 -8.59
CA ILE A 56 -3.91 2.66 -7.33
C ILE A 56 -5.41 2.55 -7.17
N TYR A 57 -5.83 1.99 -6.04
CA TYR A 57 -7.25 1.86 -5.69
C TYR A 57 -7.55 2.82 -4.55
N VAL A 58 -8.74 3.42 -4.59
CA VAL A 58 -9.21 4.32 -3.54
C VAL A 58 -10.54 3.85 -2.99
N ALA A 59 -10.72 4.04 -1.69
CA ALA A 59 -12.02 3.94 -1.05
C ALA A 59 -12.57 5.36 -0.95
N VAL A 60 -13.77 5.56 -1.47
CA VAL A 60 -14.42 6.87 -1.44
C VAL A 60 -15.71 6.78 -0.65
N ASN A 61 -16.04 7.85 0.08
CA ASN A 61 -17.26 7.95 0.83
C ASN A 61 -18.44 8.32 -0.08
N GLU A 62 -19.63 8.55 0.50
CA GLU A 62 -20.83 8.90 -0.25
C GLU A 62 -20.73 10.23 -0.99
N GLU A 63 -19.81 11.11 -0.57
CA GLU A 63 -19.52 12.39 -1.21
C GLU A 63 -18.42 12.28 -2.27
N ASP A 64 -18.00 11.05 -2.60
CA ASP A 64 -16.92 10.76 -3.54
C ASP A 64 -15.56 11.33 -3.08
N VAL A 65 -15.36 11.45 -1.78
CA VAL A 65 -14.09 11.88 -1.18
C VAL A 65 -13.26 10.66 -0.79
N CYS A 66 -11.99 10.65 -1.18
CA CYS A 66 -11.07 9.57 -0.87
C CYS A 66 -10.80 9.51 0.65
N VAL A 67 -11.07 8.36 1.24
CA VAL A 67 -10.86 8.09 2.68
C VAL A 67 -9.88 6.95 2.92
N GLY A 68 -9.34 6.37 1.87
CA GLY A 68 -8.32 5.34 1.95
C GLY A 68 -7.79 5.00 0.56
N TYR A 69 -6.62 4.38 0.52
CA TYR A 69 -6.00 3.97 -0.75
C TYR A 69 -5.20 2.69 -0.60
N ALA A 70 -4.92 2.07 -1.73
CA ALA A 70 -3.93 1.00 -1.85
C ALA A 70 -3.12 1.25 -3.11
N PHE A 71 -1.81 1.45 -2.94
CA PHE A 71 -0.85 1.52 -4.05
C PHE A 71 -0.33 0.11 -4.29
N CYS A 72 -0.47 -0.37 -5.51
CA CYS A 72 -0.07 -1.73 -5.87
C CYS A 72 0.91 -1.73 -7.03
N GLN A 73 1.66 -2.83 -7.13
CA GLN A 73 2.58 -3.07 -8.25
C GLN A 73 2.48 -4.53 -8.65
N LEU A 74 2.23 -4.77 -9.94
CA LEU A 74 2.29 -6.11 -10.50
C LEU A 74 3.77 -6.48 -10.64
N GLN A 75 4.16 -7.59 -10.03
CA GLN A 75 5.54 -8.09 -10.05
C GLN A 75 5.56 -9.49 -10.63
N GLU A 76 6.56 -9.77 -11.44
CA GLU A 76 6.81 -11.11 -11.98
C GLU A 76 8.14 -11.61 -11.41
N GLN A 77 8.22 -12.93 -11.18
CA GLN A 77 9.47 -13.52 -10.77
C GLN A 77 10.52 -13.29 -11.86
N PRO A 78 11.76 -12.93 -11.50
CA PRO A 78 12.81 -12.81 -12.49
C PRO A 78 13.08 -14.15 -13.15
N PHE A 79 13.43 -14.12 -14.43
CA PHE A 79 13.79 -15.35 -15.13
C PHE A 79 14.94 -16.03 -14.42
N SER A 80 14.72 -17.27 -14.01
CA SER A 80 15.73 -18.07 -13.30
C SER A 80 15.39 -19.55 -13.47
N THR A 81 16.43 -20.37 -13.61
CA THR A 81 16.26 -21.81 -13.74
C THR A 81 15.88 -22.48 -12.42
N ASN A 82 16.01 -21.78 -11.29
CA ASN A 82 15.74 -22.34 -9.97
C ASN A 82 14.48 -21.77 -9.30
N MET A 83 13.70 -20.99 -10.02
CA MET A 83 12.46 -20.39 -9.46
C MET A 83 11.28 -20.69 -10.36
N VAL A 84 10.15 -20.99 -9.72
CA VAL A 84 8.88 -21.17 -10.42
C VAL A 84 8.38 -19.79 -10.87
N PRO A 85 8.07 -19.61 -12.16
CA PRO A 85 7.54 -18.34 -12.64
C PRO A 85 6.10 -18.14 -12.16
N PHE A 86 5.81 -17.00 -11.53
CA PHE A 86 4.47 -16.59 -11.18
C PHE A 86 4.42 -15.07 -10.98
N LYS A 87 3.21 -14.53 -10.95
CA LYS A 87 2.96 -13.12 -10.72
C LYS A 87 2.53 -12.88 -9.27
N SER A 88 2.92 -11.73 -8.74
CA SER A 88 2.49 -11.27 -7.42
C SER A 88 1.93 -9.87 -7.57
N LEU A 89 0.90 -9.53 -6.78
CA LEU A 89 0.47 -8.16 -6.65
C LEU A 89 1.03 -7.64 -5.32
N PHE A 90 1.97 -6.71 -5.40
CA PHE A 90 2.63 -6.12 -4.25
C PHE A 90 1.88 -4.87 -3.82
N ILE A 91 1.48 -4.82 -2.54
CA ILE A 91 0.90 -3.61 -1.95
C ILE A 91 2.08 -2.77 -1.44
N ASP A 92 2.39 -1.70 -2.16
CA ASP A 92 3.46 -0.78 -1.78
C ASP A 92 3.06 0.05 -0.55
N ASP A 93 1.78 0.43 -0.48
CA ASP A 93 1.24 1.22 0.62
C ASP A 93 -0.28 1.04 0.70
N LEU A 94 -0.81 0.94 1.91
CA LEU A 94 -2.24 0.90 2.17
C LEU A 94 -2.53 1.79 3.37
N CYS A 95 -3.45 2.72 3.20
CA CYS A 95 -3.76 3.72 4.22
C CYS A 95 -5.26 3.94 4.30
N VAL A 96 -5.75 4.15 5.53
CA VAL A 96 -7.11 4.63 5.80
C VAL A 96 -7.00 5.91 6.59
N ASP A 97 -7.77 6.92 6.21
CA ASP A 97 -7.83 8.21 6.91
C ASP A 97 -8.09 7.96 8.41
N GLN A 98 -7.32 8.61 9.26
CA GLN A 98 -7.45 8.49 10.71
C GLN A 98 -8.88 8.79 11.18
N GLN A 99 -9.57 9.72 10.53
CA GLN A 99 -10.94 10.11 10.88
C GLN A 99 -12.00 9.11 10.39
N ALA A 100 -11.62 8.21 9.49
CA ALA A 100 -12.52 7.20 8.92
C ALA A 100 -12.26 5.79 9.46
N ARG A 101 -11.40 5.63 10.46
CA ARG A 101 -11.08 4.31 11.05
C ARG A 101 -12.29 3.76 11.81
N GLY A 102 -12.33 2.43 11.95
CA GLY A 102 -13.42 1.73 12.62
C GLY A 102 -14.62 1.42 11.71
N GLN A 103 -14.51 1.70 10.41
CA GLN A 103 -15.57 1.46 9.44
C GLN A 103 -15.25 0.30 8.49
N HIS A 104 -14.26 -0.51 8.82
CA HIS A 104 -13.81 -1.66 8.02
C HIS A 104 -13.31 -1.30 6.61
N ILE A 105 -12.87 -0.07 6.40
CA ILE A 105 -12.39 0.40 5.10
C ILE A 105 -11.14 -0.35 4.68
N GLY A 106 -10.19 -0.53 5.59
CA GLY A 106 -8.96 -1.28 5.32
C GLY A 106 -9.23 -2.72 4.90
N GLU A 107 -10.16 -3.38 5.59
CA GLU A 107 -10.57 -4.76 5.25
C GLU A 107 -11.15 -4.82 3.83
N ARG A 108 -12.01 -3.87 3.49
CA ARG A 108 -12.63 -3.83 2.17
C ARG A 108 -11.62 -3.50 1.06
N LEU A 109 -10.67 -2.59 1.33
CA LEU A 109 -9.58 -2.31 0.40
C LEU A 109 -8.74 -3.57 0.17
N PHE A 110 -8.36 -4.26 1.23
CA PHE A 110 -7.55 -5.47 1.12
C PHE A 110 -8.29 -6.56 0.32
N GLU A 111 -9.58 -6.77 0.60
CA GLU A 111 -10.40 -7.74 -0.14
C GLU A 111 -10.50 -7.35 -1.63
N TYR A 112 -10.65 -6.08 -1.92
CA TYR A 112 -10.68 -5.60 -3.30
C TYR A 112 -9.37 -5.89 -4.02
N VAL A 113 -8.22 -5.62 -3.37
CA VAL A 113 -6.89 -5.91 -3.92
C VAL A 113 -6.73 -7.41 -4.18
N LYS A 114 -7.17 -8.27 -3.25
CA LYS A 114 -7.13 -9.72 -3.44
C LYS A 114 -7.93 -10.16 -4.67
N ASN A 115 -9.11 -9.60 -4.84
CA ASN A 115 -9.96 -9.94 -5.99
C ASN A 115 -9.34 -9.47 -7.31
N GLU A 116 -8.73 -8.29 -7.31
CA GLU A 116 -8.00 -7.80 -8.48
C GLU A 116 -6.76 -8.64 -8.78
N ALA A 117 -6.05 -9.08 -7.76
CA ALA A 117 -4.91 -9.99 -7.93
C ALA A 117 -5.34 -11.31 -8.60
N LYS A 118 -6.48 -11.86 -8.16
CA LYS A 118 -7.05 -13.06 -8.78
C LYS A 118 -7.40 -12.81 -10.24
N ARG A 119 -8.04 -11.69 -10.54
CA ARG A 119 -8.40 -11.32 -11.91
C ARG A 119 -7.18 -11.19 -12.82
N MET A 120 -6.06 -10.71 -12.27
CA MET A 120 -4.79 -10.56 -12.98
C MET A 120 -4.01 -11.87 -13.14
N GLY A 121 -4.47 -12.95 -12.52
CA GLY A 121 -3.78 -14.24 -12.55
C GLY A 121 -2.59 -14.33 -11.60
N CYS A 122 -2.57 -13.54 -10.54
CA CYS A 122 -1.51 -13.56 -9.54
C CYS A 122 -1.60 -14.80 -8.65
N TYR A 123 -0.44 -15.30 -8.24
CA TYR A 123 -0.33 -16.39 -7.27
C TYR A 123 -0.54 -15.89 -5.83
N GLU A 124 -0.08 -14.69 -5.53
CA GLU A 124 -0.05 -14.15 -4.18
C GLU A 124 -0.24 -12.64 -4.18
N VAL A 125 -0.61 -12.11 -3.01
CA VAL A 125 -0.53 -10.69 -2.67
C VAL A 125 0.55 -10.56 -1.61
N THR A 126 1.48 -9.64 -1.79
CA THR A 126 2.59 -9.41 -0.85
C THR A 126 2.64 -7.96 -0.40
N LEU A 127 3.28 -7.72 0.73
CA LEU A 127 3.59 -6.38 1.23
C LEU A 127 4.72 -6.47 2.24
N ASN A 128 5.28 -5.30 2.58
CA ASN A 128 6.26 -5.17 3.64
C ASN A 128 5.66 -4.38 4.79
N VAL A 129 5.94 -4.78 6.02
CA VAL A 129 5.52 -4.07 7.23
C VAL A 129 6.76 -3.72 8.04
N TRP A 130 6.88 -2.45 8.41
CA TRP A 130 7.97 -2.02 9.29
C TRP A 130 7.82 -2.64 10.68
N ALA A 131 8.89 -3.23 11.20
CA ALA A 131 8.92 -3.70 12.57
C ALA A 131 8.64 -2.51 13.51
N GLY A 132 7.75 -2.70 14.44
CA GLY A 132 7.27 -1.62 15.32
C GLY A 132 5.91 -1.04 14.91
N ASN A 133 5.47 -1.26 13.68
CA ASN A 133 4.11 -0.91 13.27
C ASN A 133 3.14 -2.03 13.68
N THR A 134 2.92 -2.15 14.98
CA THR A 134 2.15 -3.24 15.58
C THR A 134 0.70 -3.27 15.07
N SER A 135 0.10 -2.11 14.88
CA SER A 135 -1.26 -1.98 14.38
C SER A 135 -1.39 -2.60 12.98
N ALA A 136 -0.45 -2.30 12.09
CA ALA A 136 -0.43 -2.87 10.74
C ALA A 136 -0.17 -4.37 10.76
N GLU A 137 0.79 -4.82 11.57
CA GLU A 137 1.09 -6.25 11.72
C GLU A 137 -0.16 -7.04 12.12
N LYS A 138 -0.87 -6.57 13.14
CA LYS A 138 -2.10 -7.21 13.62
C LYS A 138 -3.20 -7.20 12.57
N PHE A 139 -3.34 -6.10 11.83
CA PHE A 139 -4.32 -5.98 10.77
C PHE A 139 -4.10 -7.04 9.69
N TYR A 140 -2.86 -7.16 9.19
CA TYR A 140 -2.56 -8.11 8.12
C TYR A 140 -2.63 -9.56 8.58
N GLU A 141 -2.23 -9.86 9.82
CA GLU A 141 -2.43 -11.19 10.42
C GLU A 141 -3.93 -11.54 10.48
N LYS A 142 -4.76 -10.59 10.90
CA LYS A 142 -6.22 -10.77 10.92
C LYS A 142 -6.78 -11.04 9.52
N MET A 143 -6.20 -10.41 8.50
CA MET A 143 -6.60 -10.64 7.10
C MET A 143 -6.12 -11.99 6.56
N GLY A 144 -5.35 -12.74 7.31
CA GLY A 144 -4.88 -14.08 6.93
C GLY A 144 -3.50 -14.09 6.29
N MET A 145 -2.78 -12.98 6.32
CA MET A 145 -1.41 -12.95 5.80
C MET A 145 -0.43 -13.62 6.75
N LYS A 146 0.60 -14.23 6.18
CA LYS A 146 1.67 -14.90 6.92
C LYS A 146 3.00 -14.32 6.52
N THR A 147 3.97 -14.33 7.44
CA THR A 147 5.32 -13.90 7.13
C THR A 147 5.94 -14.82 6.08
N LYS A 148 6.39 -14.24 4.98
CA LYS A 148 7.05 -14.95 3.88
C LYS A 148 8.56 -14.97 4.08
N GLU A 149 9.13 -13.82 4.44
CA GLU A 149 10.57 -13.66 4.68
C GLU A 149 10.78 -12.50 5.65
N ARG A 150 11.99 -12.35 6.12
CA ARG A 150 12.35 -11.23 6.99
C ARG A 150 13.59 -10.55 6.45
N GLN A 151 13.57 -9.23 6.42
CA GLN A 151 14.76 -8.44 6.14
C GLN A 151 15.38 -8.06 7.48
N MET A 152 16.66 -8.39 7.64
CA MET A 152 17.44 -8.09 8.84
C MET A 152 18.37 -6.93 8.54
N GLU A 153 18.67 -6.11 9.53
CA GLU A 153 19.62 -5.01 9.37
C GLU A 153 20.63 -4.99 10.51
N TYR A 154 21.82 -4.51 10.20
CA TYR A 154 22.84 -4.18 11.18
C TYR A 154 23.33 -2.77 10.88
N ILE A 155 23.04 -1.83 11.78
CA ILE A 155 23.42 -0.43 11.58
C ILE A 155 24.90 -0.27 11.93
N LEU A 156 25.68 0.23 10.98
CA LEU A 156 27.11 0.45 11.18
C LEU A 156 27.31 1.78 11.90
N GLU A 157 28.02 1.74 13.01
CA GLU A 157 28.41 2.93 13.76
C GLU A 157 29.67 3.54 13.14
N ASN A 158 29.71 4.86 13.08
CA ASN A 158 30.87 5.59 12.58
C ASN A 158 31.76 6.06 13.73
#